data_35e46b49123c981bd685e00bf812c178
#
_entry.id   35e46b49123c981bd685e00bf812c178
#
_cell.length_a   1.000
_cell.length_b   1.000
_cell.length_c   1.000
_cell.angle_alpha   90.00
_cell.angle_beta   90.00
_cell.angle_gamma   90.00
#
_symmetry.space_group_name_H-M   'P 1'
#
loop_
_entity.id
_entity.type
_entity.pdbx_description
1 polymer ?
#
loop_
_entity_poly.entity_id
_entity_poly.type
_entity_poly.pdbx_seq_one_letter_code
_entity_poly.pdbx_strand_id
1 'polypeptide(L)'
;MQPDGMTAARQRLGRAAEDLVAHRLAAQGWRVVERNARTRTGELDLIALDGATLVFVEVKAGRAGSEYGPVAPAHAVGPRKRARIRRLAREWLAAGRGRGLGVAGYRFDVVGVSFGRDGRADVDHIVGAF
;
A
#
# COMPACT_ATOMS: atom_id res chain seq x y z
N MET A 1 21.97 3.66 16.30
CA MET A 1 20.84 4.03 17.16
C MET A 1 19.71 3.03 16.96
N GLN A 2 19.26 2.40 18.02
CA GLN A 2 18.13 1.49 17.92
C GLN A 2 16.83 2.29 17.94
N PRO A 3 15.84 1.91 17.10
CA PRO A 3 14.53 2.54 17.19
C PRO A 3 13.92 2.26 18.56
N ASP A 4 13.15 3.19 19.07
CA ASP A 4 12.38 2.96 20.29
C ASP A 4 11.31 1.89 20.06
N GLY A 5 10.68 1.40 21.12
CA GLY A 5 9.68 0.34 21.04
C GLY A 5 8.48 0.71 20.17
N MET A 6 8.11 1.99 20.12
CA MET A 6 7.00 2.47 19.29
C MET A 6 7.34 2.42 17.81
N THR A 7 8.55 2.82 17.43
CA THR A 7 9.01 2.77 16.04
C THR A 7 9.06 1.34 15.54
N ALA A 8 9.63 0.43 16.34
CA ALA A 8 9.70 -0.98 16.00
C ALA A 8 8.30 -1.60 15.89
N ALA A 9 7.38 -1.23 16.79
CA ALA A 9 6.01 -1.71 16.76
C ALA A 9 5.26 -1.23 15.50
N ARG A 10 5.46 0.04 15.09
CA ARG A 10 4.87 0.58 13.87
C ARG A 10 5.40 -0.12 12.64
N GLN A 11 6.69 -0.40 12.59
CA GLN A 11 7.30 -1.12 11.48
C GLN A 11 6.75 -2.54 11.35
N ARG A 12 6.59 -3.24 12.46
CA ARG A 12 5.99 -4.57 12.47
C ARG A 12 4.55 -4.55 12.01
N LEU A 13 3.78 -3.56 12.49
CA LEU A 13 2.39 -3.39 12.11
C LEU A 13 2.25 -3.11 10.62
N GLY A 14 3.11 -2.25 10.09
CA GLY A 14 3.14 -1.92 8.65
C GLY A 14 3.46 -3.14 7.80
N ARG A 15 4.47 -3.93 8.19
CA ARG A 15 4.81 -5.17 7.47
C ARG A 15 3.69 -6.18 7.51
N ALA A 16 3.06 -6.36 8.68
CA ALA A 16 1.93 -7.27 8.82
C ALA A 16 0.76 -6.84 7.92
N ALA A 17 0.49 -5.55 7.84
CA ALA A 17 -0.55 -5.01 6.98
C ALA A 17 -0.21 -5.24 5.50
N GLU A 18 1.02 -4.98 5.08
CA GLU A 18 1.47 -5.21 3.70
C GLU A 18 1.36 -6.68 3.32
N ASP A 19 1.78 -7.59 4.21
CA ASP A 19 1.65 -9.04 4.01
C ASP A 19 0.19 -9.43 3.82
N LEU A 20 -0.68 -8.95 4.69
CA LEU A 20 -2.11 -9.23 4.62
C LEU A 20 -2.72 -8.75 3.31
N VAL A 21 -2.38 -7.52 2.90
CA VAL A 21 -2.90 -6.94 1.65
C VAL A 21 -2.40 -7.73 0.45
N ALA A 22 -1.12 -8.07 0.40
CA ALA A 22 -0.55 -8.84 -0.70
C ALA A 22 -1.27 -10.20 -0.84
N HIS A 23 -1.50 -10.89 0.27
CA HIS A 23 -2.24 -12.15 0.29
C HIS A 23 -3.67 -11.98 -0.22
N ARG A 24 -4.33 -10.94 0.26
CA ARG A 24 -5.72 -10.65 -0.11
C ARG A 24 -5.88 -10.37 -1.61
N LEU A 25 -4.97 -9.57 -2.16
CA LEU A 25 -4.99 -9.24 -3.59
C LEU A 25 -4.73 -10.50 -4.44
N ALA A 26 -3.76 -11.31 -4.05
CA ALA A 26 -3.47 -12.58 -4.73
C ALA A 26 -4.69 -13.52 -4.70
N ALA A 27 -5.39 -13.59 -3.57
CA ALA A 27 -6.60 -14.39 -3.42
C ALA A 27 -7.75 -13.88 -4.31
N GLN A 28 -7.75 -12.59 -4.65
CA GLN A 28 -8.72 -11.99 -5.57
C GLN A 28 -8.33 -12.19 -7.04
N GLY A 29 -7.22 -12.85 -7.31
CA GLY A 29 -6.74 -13.09 -8.67
C GLY A 29 -5.80 -12.02 -9.22
N TRP A 30 -5.39 -11.05 -8.40
CA TRP A 30 -4.41 -10.07 -8.82
C TRP A 30 -3.01 -10.68 -8.79
N ARG A 31 -2.15 -10.18 -9.65
CA ARG A 31 -0.73 -10.55 -9.62
C ARG A 31 0.06 -9.48 -8.87
N VAL A 32 0.68 -9.85 -7.75
CA VAL A 32 1.58 -8.96 -7.04
C VAL A 32 2.88 -8.89 -7.83
N VAL A 33 3.23 -7.70 -8.31
CA VAL A 33 4.40 -7.47 -9.16
C VAL A 33 5.63 -7.19 -8.31
N GLU A 34 5.48 -6.28 -7.36
CA GLU A 34 6.60 -5.90 -6.51
C GLU A 34 6.09 -5.36 -5.18
N ARG A 35 6.82 -5.65 -4.11
CA ARG A 35 6.54 -5.16 -2.76
C ARG A 35 7.73 -4.30 -2.31
N ASN A 36 7.43 -3.22 -1.58
CA ASN A 36 8.46 -2.30 -1.09
C ASN A 36 9.40 -1.90 -2.23
N ALA A 37 8.80 -1.41 -3.30
CA ALA A 37 9.50 -1.09 -4.53
C ALA A 37 10.30 0.21 -4.38
N ARG A 38 11.60 0.09 -4.36
CA ARG A 38 12.47 1.26 -4.31
C ARG A 38 12.51 1.96 -5.65
N THR A 39 12.33 3.29 -5.59
CA THR A 39 12.47 4.16 -6.74
C THR A 39 13.60 5.14 -6.45
N ARG A 40 13.88 6.01 -7.41
CA ARG A 40 14.96 7.00 -7.29
C ARG A 40 14.83 7.88 -6.04
N THR A 41 13.60 8.27 -5.66
CA THR A 41 13.40 9.23 -4.56
C THR A 41 12.54 8.71 -3.42
N GLY A 42 12.19 7.43 -3.43
CA GLY A 42 11.38 6.86 -2.35
C GLY A 42 11.00 5.42 -2.58
N GLU A 43 9.95 5.00 -1.91
CA GLU A 43 9.49 3.62 -1.91
C GLU A 43 7.97 3.55 -2.08
N LEU A 44 7.51 2.63 -2.93
CA LEU A 44 6.11 2.30 -3.09
C LEU A 44 5.80 1.01 -2.31
N ASP A 45 4.68 1.00 -1.59
CA ASP A 45 4.36 -0.14 -0.73
C ASP A 45 4.12 -1.42 -1.52
N LEU A 46 3.29 -1.34 -2.56
CA LEU A 46 2.90 -2.53 -3.30
C LEU A 46 2.46 -2.14 -4.71
N ILE A 47 2.89 -2.95 -5.67
CA ILE A 47 2.51 -2.79 -7.08
C ILE A 47 1.92 -4.11 -7.55
N ALA A 48 0.74 -4.07 -8.14
CA ALA A 48 0.03 -5.27 -8.56
C ALA A 48 -0.67 -5.07 -9.90
N LEU A 49 -1.02 -6.18 -10.54
CA LEU A 49 -1.85 -6.20 -11.74
C LEU A 49 -3.23 -6.73 -11.39
N ASP A 50 -4.23 -5.93 -11.69
CA ASP A 50 -5.63 -6.31 -11.72
C ASP A 50 -6.03 -6.43 -13.20
N GLY A 51 -5.95 -7.65 -13.73
CA GLY A 51 -6.06 -7.84 -15.18
C GLY A 51 -4.94 -7.10 -15.91
N ALA A 52 -5.30 -6.17 -16.80
CA ALA A 52 -4.36 -5.33 -17.53
C ALA A 52 -4.13 -3.96 -16.88
N THR A 53 -4.72 -3.72 -15.71
CA THR A 53 -4.53 -2.47 -14.96
C THR A 53 -3.40 -2.63 -13.97
N LEU A 54 -2.39 -1.77 -14.08
CA LEU A 54 -1.31 -1.70 -13.10
C LEU A 54 -1.73 -0.81 -11.95
N VAL A 55 -1.75 -1.37 -10.75
CA VAL A 55 -2.26 -0.68 -9.57
C VAL A 55 -1.12 -0.42 -8.61
N PHE A 56 -0.95 0.86 -8.25
CA PHE A 56 -0.03 1.27 -7.18
C PHE A 56 -0.86 1.37 -5.91
N VAL A 57 -0.54 0.52 -4.94
CA VAL A 57 -1.33 0.35 -3.72
C VAL A 57 -0.58 0.95 -2.53
N GLU A 58 -1.19 1.94 -1.90
CA GLU A 58 -0.71 2.50 -0.64
C GLU A 58 -1.40 1.75 0.50
N VAL A 59 -0.61 1.21 1.41
CA VAL A 59 -1.12 0.47 2.56
C VAL A 59 -1.02 1.33 3.82
N LYS A 60 -2.13 1.48 4.53
CA LYS A 60 -2.22 2.18 5.80
C LYS A 60 -2.60 1.22 6.89
N ALA A 61 -1.79 1.17 7.95
CA ALA A 61 -2.02 0.29 9.08
C ALA A 61 -2.36 1.09 10.33
N GLY A 62 -3.26 0.57 11.13
CA GLY A 62 -3.61 1.13 12.41
C GLY A 62 -4.15 0.07 13.37
N ARG A 63 -4.32 0.43 14.63
CA ARG A 63 -4.95 -0.42 15.64
C ARG A 63 -6.35 0.07 15.92
N ALA A 64 -7.30 -0.84 15.99
CA ALA A 64 -8.66 -0.52 16.42
C ALA A 64 -8.64 0.03 17.85
N GLY A 65 -9.41 1.08 18.09
CA GLY A 65 -9.50 1.70 19.41
C GLY A 65 -8.33 2.60 19.78
N SER A 66 -7.38 2.84 18.88
CA SER A 66 -6.36 3.86 19.13
C SER A 66 -6.99 5.25 19.01
N GLU A 67 -6.36 6.23 19.67
CA GLU A 67 -6.81 7.63 19.63
C GLU A 67 -6.85 8.18 18.20
N TYR A 68 -6.05 7.60 17.33
CA TYR A 68 -6.03 7.89 15.91
C TYR A 68 -6.72 6.78 15.10
N GLY A 69 -7.52 5.98 15.80
CA GLY A 69 -8.12 4.76 15.32
C GLY A 69 -9.00 4.92 14.14
N PRO A 70 -9.62 3.86 13.63
CA PRO A 70 -9.77 3.55 12.21
C PRO A 70 -10.66 4.55 11.49
N VAL A 71 -10.32 5.78 11.61
CA VAL A 71 -10.77 6.81 10.68
C VAL A 71 -10.30 6.31 9.34
N ALA A 72 -11.24 6.07 8.48
CA ALA A 72 -11.07 5.56 7.15
C ALA A 72 -9.64 5.82 6.66
N PRO A 73 -8.76 4.80 6.65
CA PRO A 73 -7.33 5.02 6.34
C PRO A 73 -7.11 5.72 5.01
N ALA A 74 -8.07 5.58 4.11
CA ALA A 74 -8.07 6.26 2.83
C ALA A 74 -8.09 7.78 2.96
N HIS A 75 -8.70 8.32 3.99
CA HIS A 75 -8.73 9.77 4.24
C HIS A 75 -7.40 10.29 4.77
N ALA A 76 -6.49 9.40 5.17
CA ALA A 76 -5.16 9.79 5.65
C ALA A 76 -4.18 10.12 4.51
N VAL A 77 -4.57 9.95 3.25
CA VAL A 77 -3.70 10.23 2.10
C VAL A 77 -4.06 11.61 1.54
N GLY A 78 -3.37 12.64 2.04
CA GLY A 78 -3.58 14.01 1.62
C GLY A 78 -2.94 14.35 0.27
N PRO A 79 -3.15 15.59 -0.23
CA PRO A 79 -2.69 15.99 -1.56
C PRO A 79 -1.17 15.84 -1.78
N ARG A 80 -0.36 16.17 -0.79
CA ARG A 80 1.10 16.05 -0.88
C ARG A 80 1.54 14.60 -1.04
N LYS A 81 0.92 13.71 -0.28
CA LYS A 81 1.23 12.29 -0.34
C LYS A 81 0.78 11.68 -1.65
N ARG A 82 -0.39 12.07 -2.15
CA ARG A 82 -0.88 11.65 -3.47
C ARG A 82 0.09 12.05 -4.58
N ALA A 83 0.53 13.30 -4.56
CA ALA A 83 1.50 13.80 -5.53
C ALA A 83 2.82 13.03 -5.45
N ARG A 84 3.27 12.72 -4.25
CA ARG A 84 4.48 11.94 -4.01
C ARG A 84 4.34 10.53 -4.59
N ILE A 85 3.23 9.86 -4.31
CA ILE A 85 2.99 8.49 -4.81
C ILE A 85 2.97 8.49 -6.35
N ARG A 86 2.31 9.47 -6.96
CA ARG A 86 2.30 9.61 -8.43
C ARG A 86 3.70 9.82 -8.99
N ARG A 87 4.53 10.62 -8.32
CA ARG A 87 5.93 10.81 -8.72
C ARG A 87 6.72 9.52 -8.64
N LEU A 88 6.60 8.78 -7.54
CA LEU A 88 7.28 7.50 -7.36
C LEU A 88 6.84 6.48 -8.41
N ALA A 89 5.56 6.47 -8.75
CA ALA A 89 5.04 5.60 -9.80
C ALA A 89 5.67 5.93 -11.16
N ARG A 90 5.79 7.22 -11.49
CA ARG A 90 6.45 7.65 -12.72
C ARG A 90 7.92 7.22 -12.74
N GLU A 91 8.62 7.33 -11.62
CA GLU A 91 10.01 6.89 -11.49
C GLU A 91 10.15 5.39 -11.73
N TRP A 92 9.25 4.60 -11.16
CA TRP A 92 9.24 3.15 -11.33
C TRP A 92 9.00 2.77 -12.80
N LEU A 93 8.04 3.43 -13.45
CA LEU A 93 7.74 3.22 -14.87
C LEU A 93 8.90 3.67 -15.77
N ALA A 94 9.50 4.82 -15.47
CA ALA A 94 10.64 5.35 -16.24
C ALA A 94 11.86 4.43 -16.17
N ALA A 95 12.00 3.68 -15.08
CA ALA A 95 13.08 2.68 -14.93
C ALA A 95 12.81 1.42 -15.77
N GLY A 96 11.71 1.35 -16.49
CA GLY A 96 11.36 0.23 -17.35
C GLY A 96 10.82 -0.99 -16.62
N ARG A 97 10.50 -0.87 -15.36
CA ARG A 97 10.12 -2.01 -14.50
C ARG A 97 8.72 -2.55 -14.80
N GLY A 98 7.89 -1.78 -15.50
CA GLY A 98 6.58 -2.22 -15.98
C GLY A 98 6.58 -2.89 -17.36
N ARG A 99 7.73 -3.01 -17.99
CA ARG A 99 7.82 -3.57 -19.33
C ARG A 99 7.46 -5.06 -19.32
N GLY A 100 6.75 -5.48 -20.37
CA GLY A 100 6.37 -6.87 -20.53
C GLY A 100 5.19 -7.33 -19.69
N LEU A 101 4.57 -6.44 -18.91
CA LEU A 101 3.43 -6.79 -18.07
C LEU A 101 2.07 -6.71 -18.78
N GLY A 102 2.03 -6.19 -20.01
CA GLY A 102 0.77 -6.05 -20.76
C GLY A 102 -0.17 -5.01 -20.18
N VAL A 103 0.38 -3.91 -19.68
CA VAL A 103 -0.39 -2.85 -18.99
C VAL A 103 -1.18 -2.04 -20.00
N ALA A 104 -2.50 -1.95 -19.80
CA ALA A 104 -3.40 -1.11 -20.59
C ALA A 104 -3.83 0.16 -19.85
N GLY A 105 -3.64 0.20 -18.53
CA GLY A 105 -4.01 1.36 -17.74
C GLY A 105 -3.38 1.34 -16.36
N TYR A 106 -3.50 2.46 -15.66
CA TYR A 106 -2.92 2.66 -14.33
C TYR A 106 -4.00 3.08 -13.35
N ARG A 107 -3.81 2.71 -12.08
CA ARG A 107 -4.74 3.07 -11.03
C ARG A 107 -4.00 3.21 -9.71
N PHE A 108 -4.49 4.10 -8.84
CA PHE A 108 -3.95 4.28 -7.49
C PHE A 108 -5.01 3.88 -6.48
N ASP A 109 -4.71 2.88 -5.67
CA ASP A 109 -5.61 2.39 -4.64
C ASP A 109 -5.01 2.65 -3.26
N VAL A 110 -5.87 2.78 -2.27
CA VAL A 110 -5.47 2.83 -0.86
C VAL A 110 -6.15 1.69 -0.13
N VAL A 111 -5.38 0.93 0.63
CA VAL A 111 -5.90 -0.15 1.46
C VAL A 111 -5.57 0.15 2.90
N GLY A 112 -6.60 0.32 3.71
CA GLY A 112 -6.47 0.48 5.14
C GLY A 112 -6.65 -0.84 5.86
N VAL A 113 -5.79 -1.11 6.84
CA VAL A 113 -5.85 -2.30 7.67
C VAL A 113 -5.88 -1.88 9.12
N SER A 114 -6.94 -2.26 9.83
CA SER A 114 -7.10 -2.01 11.27
C SER A 114 -7.02 -3.32 12.01
N PHE A 115 -6.02 -3.45 12.89
CA PHE A 115 -5.85 -4.65 13.71
C PHE A 115 -6.60 -4.52 15.03
N GLY A 116 -7.49 -5.46 15.32
CA GLY A 116 -8.21 -5.54 16.57
C GLY A 116 -7.39 -6.23 17.66
N ARG A 117 -7.84 -6.08 18.91
CA ARG A 117 -7.22 -6.72 20.08
C ARG A 117 -7.32 -8.24 20.03
N ASP A 118 -8.31 -8.76 19.34
CA ASP A 118 -8.55 -10.19 19.15
C ASP A 118 -7.71 -10.81 18.03
N GLY A 119 -6.81 -10.04 17.44
CA GLY A 119 -5.98 -10.46 16.31
C GLY A 119 -6.69 -10.42 14.97
N ARG A 120 -7.95 -10.00 14.92
CA ARG A 120 -8.67 -9.83 13.66
C ARG A 120 -8.26 -8.52 12.99
N ALA A 121 -8.28 -8.54 11.68
CA ALA A 121 -7.98 -7.35 10.89
C ALA A 121 -9.19 -6.98 10.04
N ASP A 122 -9.55 -5.70 10.08
CA ASP A 122 -10.52 -5.12 9.16
C ASP A 122 -9.77 -4.47 8.02
N VAL A 123 -10.20 -4.73 6.80
CA VAL A 123 -9.57 -4.22 5.58
C VAL A 123 -10.56 -3.34 4.82
N ASP A 124 -10.13 -2.13 4.53
CA ASP A 124 -10.89 -1.17 3.74
C ASP A 124 -10.10 -0.85 2.47
N HIS A 125 -10.56 -1.36 1.33
CA HIS A 125 -9.90 -1.17 0.04
C HIS A 125 -10.64 -0.12 -0.77
N ILE A 126 -9.98 1.00 -1.04
CA ILE A 126 -10.52 2.07 -1.86
C ILE A 126 -9.86 2.01 -3.24
N VAL A 127 -10.65 1.54 -4.20
CA VAL A 127 -10.24 1.43 -5.60
C VAL A 127 -10.30 2.82 -6.24
N GLY A 128 -9.25 3.19 -6.95
CA GLY A 128 -9.23 4.48 -7.63
C GLY A 128 -9.29 5.65 -6.65
N ALA A 129 -8.51 5.59 -5.59
CA ALA A 129 -8.57 6.57 -4.50
C ALA A 129 -8.11 7.98 -4.92
N PHE A 130 -7.27 8.08 -5.96
CA PHE A 130 -6.82 9.37 -6.47
C PHE A 130 -6.25 9.31 -7.90
#